data_299c0a968b0d0c8e1749805a9f9727fe
#
_entry.id   299c0a968b0d0c8e1749805a9f9727fe
#
_cell.length_a   1.000
_cell.length_b   1.000
_cell.length_c   1.000
_cell.angle_alpha   90.00
_cell.angle_beta   90.00
_cell.angle_gamma   90.00
#
_symmetry.space_group_name_H-M   'P 1'
#
loop_
_entity.id
_entity.type
_entity.pdbx_description
1 polymer ?
#
loop_
_entity_poly.entity_id
_entity_poly.type
_entity_poly.pdbx_seq_one_letter_code
_entity_poly.pdbx_strand_id
1 'polypeptide(L)'
;MYNDIELTLRITLYAWLACELALQVRQLMSSAPTERTEWRSLLLFVVALGAAGWAARPVARATPALDYSTASTGARLAVLIVAWAGIALRLWAIVALGRFFRGTVHVQRDHQVVRSGPYRWVRHPAYSGIALAGLALGVTYDNAAALLVFAAGGALALGYRIHVEEKLLSEALGTAYTEYAATRPRLIPGVW
;
A
#
# COMPACT_ATOMS: atom_id res chain seq x y z
N MET A 1 -7.66 -22.57 -18.18
CA MET A 1 -7.30 -22.46 -16.76
C MET A 1 -6.13 -21.50 -16.49
N TYR A 2 -4.92 -21.68 -17.06
CA TYR A 2 -3.81 -20.71 -16.88
C TYR A 2 -4.17 -19.29 -17.34
N ASN A 3 -4.66 -19.14 -18.56
CA ASN A 3 -5.08 -17.85 -19.14
C ASN A 3 -6.20 -17.19 -18.34
N ASP A 4 -7.10 -17.96 -17.75
CA ASP A 4 -8.21 -17.44 -16.94
C ASP A 4 -7.70 -16.86 -15.61
N ILE A 5 -6.71 -17.50 -14.99
CA ILE A 5 -6.08 -17.02 -13.75
C ILE A 5 -5.28 -15.74 -14.04
N GLU A 6 -4.53 -15.69 -15.12
CA GLU A 6 -3.79 -14.50 -15.57
C GLU A 6 -4.74 -13.32 -15.80
N LEU A 7 -5.82 -13.55 -16.54
CA LEU A 7 -6.84 -12.53 -16.78
C LEU A 7 -7.49 -12.07 -15.48
N THR A 8 -7.85 -13.02 -14.60
CA THR A 8 -8.44 -12.70 -13.28
C THR A 8 -7.48 -11.87 -12.45
N LEU A 9 -6.19 -12.22 -12.41
CA LEU A 9 -5.17 -11.46 -11.68
C LEU A 9 -5.06 -10.03 -12.20
N ARG A 10 -4.96 -9.85 -13.51
CA ARG A 10 -4.88 -8.52 -14.14
C ARG A 10 -6.13 -7.69 -13.85
N ILE A 11 -7.32 -8.25 -14.05
CA ILE A 11 -8.59 -7.57 -13.76
C ILE A 11 -8.64 -7.17 -12.28
N THR A 12 -8.31 -8.09 -11.37
CA THR A 12 -8.30 -7.82 -9.93
C THR A 12 -7.39 -6.64 -9.59
N LEU A 13 -6.14 -6.66 -10.06
CA LEU A 13 -5.15 -5.63 -9.73
C LEU A 13 -5.52 -4.27 -10.34
N TYR A 14 -5.98 -4.23 -11.59
CA TYR A 14 -6.40 -2.97 -12.21
C TYR A 14 -7.69 -2.42 -11.61
N ALA A 15 -8.67 -3.29 -11.30
CA ALA A 15 -9.89 -2.88 -10.60
C ALA A 15 -9.57 -2.33 -9.22
N TRP A 16 -8.67 -2.98 -8.48
CA TRP A 16 -8.21 -2.48 -7.19
C TRP A 16 -7.51 -1.11 -7.30
N LEU A 17 -6.59 -0.94 -8.25
CA LEU A 17 -5.93 0.36 -8.49
C LEU A 17 -6.95 1.44 -8.86
N ALA A 18 -7.94 1.13 -9.69
CA ALA A 18 -9.01 2.07 -10.05
C ALA A 18 -9.86 2.46 -8.82
N CYS A 19 -10.21 1.48 -7.96
CA CYS A 19 -10.92 1.73 -6.71
C CYS A 19 -10.09 2.60 -5.75
N GLU A 20 -8.79 2.33 -5.59
CA GLU A 20 -7.89 3.15 -4.76
C GLU A 20 -7.84 4.59 -5.29
N LEU A 21 -7.68 4.77 -6.59
CA LEU A 21 -7.67 6.10 -7.20
C LEU A 21 -9.01 6.82 -7.00
N ALA A 22 -10.13 6.13 -7.21
CA ALA A 22 -11.46 6.69 -7.00
C ALA A 22 -11.69 7.10 -5.54
N LEU A 23 -11.23 6.29 -4.58
CA LEU A 23 -11.25 6.63 -3.15
C LEU A 23 -10.44 7.88 -2.85
N GLN A 24 -9.23 8.02 -3.42
CA GLN A 24 -8.39 9.19 -3.24
C GLN A 24 -9.04 10.45 -3.83
N VAL A 25 -9.55 10.37 -5.05
CA VAL A 25 -10.24 11.49 -5.71
C VAL A 25 -11.49 11.92 -4.91
N ARG A 26 -12.32 10.95 -4.50
CA ARG A 26 -13.50 11.24 -3.66
C ARG A 26 -13.13 11.96 -2.37
N GLN A 27 -12.04 11.55 -1.73
CA GLN A 27 -11.58 12.16 -0.48
C GLN A 27 -11.00 13.57 -0.68
N LEU A 28 -10.30 13.82 -1.80
CA LEU A 28 -9.85 15.17 -2.16
C LEU A 28 -11.03 16.12 -2.40
N MET A 29 -12.15 15.60 -2.93
CA MET A 29 -13.37 16.39 -3.15
C MET A 29 -14.23 16.55 -1.88
N SER A 30 -13.96 15.79 -0.81
CA SER A 30 -14.72 15.84 0.42
C SER A 30 -14.24 17.00 1.30
N SER A 31 -15.12 17.99 1.54
CA SER A 31 -14.86 19.21 2.32
C SER A 31 -14.95 19.01 3.84
N ALA A 32 -14.60 17.85 4.39
CA ALA A 32 -14.64 17.68 5.83
C ALA A 32 -13.59 18.56 6.53
N PRO A 33 -13.95 19.25 7.63
CA PRO A 33 -13.03 20.13 8.34
C PRO A 33 -11.83 19.34 8.89
N THR A 34 -10.65 19.70 8.43
CA THR A 34 -9.37 19.10 8.83
C THR A 34 -8.48 20.17 9.41
N GLU A 35 -7.77 19.87 10.50
CA GLU A 35 -6.81 20.82 11.08
C GLU A 35 -5.53 20.90 10.28
N ARG A 36 -5.06 19.74 9.76
CA ARG A 36 -3.86 19.65 8.92
C ARG A 36 -4.04 18.54 7.88
N THR A 37 -3.66 18.81 6.65
CA THR A 37 -3.68 17.84 5.53
C THR A 37 -2.38 17.90 4.75
N GLU A 38 -1.73 16.75 4.58
CA GLU A 38 -0.51 16.58 3.79
C GLU A 38 -0.82 15.84 2.47
N TRP A 39 -1.18 16.61 1.44
CA TRP A 39 -1.44 16.08 0.10
C TRP A 39 -0.16 15.77 -0.69
N ARG A 40 0.96 16.44 -0.34
CA ARG A 40 2.25 16.25 -1.03
C ARG A 40 2.77 14.83 -0.91
N SER A 41 2.63 14.20 0.27
CA SER A 41 3.04 12.80 0.46
C SER A 41 2.23 11.83 -0.40
N LEU A 42 0.94 12.12 -0.64
CA LEU A 42 0.12 11.33 -1.55
C LEU A 42 0.57 11.50 -2.99
N LEU A 43 0.79 12.74 -3.44
CA LEU A 43 1.28 13.01 -4.79
C LEU A 43 2.62 12.32 -5.04
N LEU A 44 3.58 12.46 -4.10
CA LEU A 44 4.89 11.80 -4.20
C LEU A 44 4.74 10.27 -4.24
N PHE A 45 3.83 9.71 -3.43
CA PHE A 45 3.55 8.27 -3.44
C PHE A 45 3.04 7.81 -4.82
N VAL A 46 2.05 8.50 -5.38
CA VAL A 46 1.46 8.16 -6.70
C VAL A 46 2.50 8.33 -7.81
N VAL A 47 3.26 9.43 -7.80
CA VAL A 47 4.30 9.70 -8.82
C VAL A 47 5.43 8.67 -8.73
N ALA A 48 5.93 8.37 -7.52
CA ALA A 48 7.01 7.41 -7.33
C ALA A 48 6.59 5.99 -7.73
N LEU A 49 5.39 5.57 -7.36
CA LEU A 49 4.86 4.26 -7.75
C LEU A 49 4.61 4.17 -9.27
N GLY A 50 4.07 5.23 -9.86
CA GLY A 50 3.89 5.33 -11.31
C GLY A 50 5.21 5.31 -12.07
N ALA A 51 6.22 6.06 -11.60
CA ALA A 51 7.56 6.07 -12.19
C ALA A 51 8.24 4.69 -12.07
N ALA A 52 8.14 4.04 -10.91
CA ALA A 52 8.67 2.69 -10.70
C ALA A 52 8.01 1.67 -11.63
N GLY A 53 6.67 1.72 -11.78
CA GLY A 53 5.93 0.86 -12.69
C GLY A 53 6.24 1.12 -14.17
N TRP A 54 6.46 2.40 -14.53
CA TRP A 54 6.90 2.77 -15.87
C TRP A 54 8.32 2.28 -16.15
N ALA A 55 9.26 2.46 -15.20
CA ALA A 55 10.65 2.03 -15.33
C ALA A 55 10.83 0.49 -15.33
N ALA A 56 9.95 -0.26 -14.67
CA ALA A 56 10.03 -1.71 -14.58
C ALA A 56 10.03 -2.39 -15.97
N ARG A 57 9.22 -1.91 -16.91
CA ARG A 57 9.12 -2.50 -18.25
C ARG A 57 10.40 -2.36 -19.09
N PRO A 58 11.00 -1.16 -19.25
CA PRO A 58 12.27 -1.04 -19.96
C PRO A 58 13.41 -1.78 -19.25
N VAL A 59 13.41 -1.84 -17.91
CA VAL A 59 14.38 -2.65 -17.15
C VAL A 59 14.23 -4.13 -17.49
N ALA A 60 13.03 -4.69 -17.48
CA ALA A 60 12.80 -6.09 -17.89
C ALA A 60 13.35 -6.37 -19.29
N ARG A 61 13.07 -5.48 -20.26
CA ARG A 61 13.59 -5.63 -21.63
C ARG A 61 15.11 -5.57 -21.73
N ALA A 62 15.76 -4.78 -20.88
CA ALA A 62 17.21 -4.62 -20.84
C ALA A 62 17.92 -5.75 -20.11
N THR A 63 17.21 -6.56 -19.34
CA THR A 63 17.77 -7.61 -18.47
C THR A 63 17.11 -8.98 -18.69
N PRO A 64 17.03 -9.51 -19.91
CA PRO A 64 16.34 -10.77 -20.18
C PRO A 64 16.97 -12.00 -19.48
N ALA A 65 18.24 -11.89 -19.07
CA ALA A 65 18.90 -12.93 -18.27
C ALA A 65 18.31 -13.08 -16.85
N LEU A 66 17.50 -12.11 -16.41
CA LEU A 66 16.84 -12.11 -15.09
C LEU A 66 15.33 -12.43 -15.20
N ASP A 67 14.89 -12.88 -16.37
CA ASP A 67 13.53 -13.33 -16.54
C ASP A 67 13.30 -14.62 -15.72
N TYR A 68 12.13 -14.68 -15.10
CA TYR A 68 11.63 -15.88 -14.44
C TYR A 68 10.25 -16.20 -14.98
N SER A 69 9.87 -17.45 -14.90
CA SER A 69 8.56 -17.86 -15.39
C SER A 69 7.60 -18.10 -14.22
N THR A 70 6.54 -17.33 -14.17
CA THR A 70 5.35 -17.63 -13.37
C THR A 70 4.29 -18.38 -14.18
N ALA A 71 4.72 -19.05 -15.26
CA ALA A 71 3.82 -19.72 -16.23
C ALA A 71 3.06 -20.90 -15.64
N SER A 72 3.46 -21.45 -14.49
CA SER A 72 2.68 -22.52 -13.86
C SER A 72 1.37 -21.99 -13.26
N THR A 73 0.31 -22.75 -13.38
CA THR A 73 -1.00 -22.45 -12.75
C THR A 73 -0.87 -22.22 -11.24
N GLY A 74 -0.03 -23.03 -10.56
CA GLY A 74 0.20 -22.89 -9.13
C GLY A 74 0.88 -21.58 -8.75
N ALA A 75 1.90 -21.13 -9.52
CA ALA A 75 2.57 -19.86 -9.28
C ALA A 75 1.62 -18.66 -9.45
N ARG A 76 0.83 -18.64 -10.52
CA ARG A 76 -0.16 -17.58 -10.75
C ARG A 76 -1.26 -17.56 -9.68
N LEU A 77 -1.70 -18.73 -9.25
CA LEU A 77 -2.67 -18.83 -8.16
C LEU A 77 -2.09 -18.30 -6.84
N ALA A 78 -0.83 -18.59 -6.53
CA ALA A 78 -0.16 -18.04 -5.35
C ALA A 78 -0.08 -16.51 -5.40
N VAL A 79 0.29 -15.94 -6.55
CA VAL A 79 0.31 -14.47 -6.74
C VAL A 79 -1.09 -13.88 -6.56
N LEU A 80 -2.12 -14.51 -7.10
CA LEU A 80 -3.51 -14.09 -6.93
C LEU A 80 -3.94 -14.13 -5.48
N ILE A 81 -3.59 -15.18 -4.73
CA ILE A 81 -3.87 -15.29 -3.28
C ILE A 81 -3.19 -14.16 -2.51
N VAL A 82 -1.92 -13.86 -2.81
CA VAL A 82 -1.19 -12.75 -2.17
C VAL A 82 -1.85 -11.41 -2.48
N ALA A 83 -2.26 -11.17 -3.73
CA ALA A 83 -2.99 -9.96 -4.11
C ALA A 83 -4.30 -9.81 -3.31
N TRP A 84 -5.10 -10.86 -3.24
CA TRP A 84 -6.36 -10.84 -2.49
C TRP A 84 -6.15 -10.68 -0.99
N ALA A 85 -5.13 -11.32 -0.41
CA ALA A 85 -4.77 -11.13 1.00
C ALA A 85 -4.38 -9.67 1.29
N GLY A 86 -3.59 -9.06 0.42
CA GLY A 86 -3.23 -7.64 0.53
C GLY A 86 -4.45 -6.72 0.45
N ILE A 87 -5.34 -6.95 -0.53
CA ILE A 87 -6.58 -6.18 -0.70
C ILE A 87 -7.50 -6.36 0.51
N ALA A 88 -7.69 -7.59 0.99
CA ALA A 88 -8.52 -7.89 2.15
C ALA A 88 -7.98 -7.22 3.43
N LEU A 89 -6.66 -7.28 3.66
CA LEU A 89 -6.01 -6.60 4.78
C LEU A 89 -6.21 -5.07 4.70
N ARG A 90 -6.06 -4.51 3.51
CA ARG A 90 -6.31 -3.08 3.25
C ARG A 90 -7.74 -2.69 3.60
N LEU A 91 -8.72 -3.43 3.10
CA LEU A 91 -10.14 -3.17 3.35
C LEU A 91 -10.48 -3.34 4.84
N TRP A 92 -9.95 -4.37 5.50
CA TRP A 92 -10.13 -4.56 6.94
C TRP A 92 -9.56 -3.39 7.74
N ALA A 93 -8.36 -2.91 7.39
CA ALA A 93 -7.76 -1.74 8.02
C ALA A 93 -8.61 -0.48 7.83
N ILE A 94 -9.13 -0.24 6.62
CA ILE A 94 -10.03 0.89 6.31
C ILE A 94 -11.29 0.83 7.17
N VAL A 95 -11.94 -0.33 7.24
CA VAL A 95 -13.15 -0.52 8.04
C VAL A 95 -12.88 -0.33 9.53
N ALA A 96 -11.76 -0.87 10.04
CA ALA A 96 -11.37 -0.73 11.44
C ALA A 96 -11.05 0.73 11.83
N LEU A 97 -10.48 1.51 10.91
CA LEU A 97 -10.21 2.94 11.12
C LEU A 97 -11.48 3.79 11.02
N GLY A 98 -12.46 3.34 10.24
CA GLY A 98 -13.77 3.95 10.09
C GLY A 98 -13.68 5.42 9.69
N ARG A 99 -14.30 6.32 10.49
CA ARG A 99 -14.35 7.76 10.23
C ARG A 99 -12.97 8.43 10.18
N PHE A 100 -11.97 7.83 10.81
CA PHE A 100 -10.61 8.36 10.83
C PHE A 100 -9.81 8.01 9.59
N PHE A 101 -10.30 7.10 8.74
CA PHE A 101 -9.61 6.76 7.50
C PHE A 101 -9.71 7.90 6.48
N ARG A 102 -8.54 8.32 6.01
CA ARG A 102 -8.40 9.19 4.84
C ARG A 102 -7.18 8.76 4.00
N GLY A 103 -7.28 8.94 2.69
CA GLY A 103 -6.15 8.68 1.80
C GLY A 103 -5.04 9.72 1.88
N THR A 104 -5.36 10.95 2.29
CA THR A 104 -4.39 11.97 2.66
C THR A 104 -4.00 11.83 4.12
N VAL A 105 -2.75 12.11 4.45
CA VAL A 105 -2.32 12.18 5.86
C VAL A 105 -2.95 13.42 6.49
N HIS A 106 -3.79 13.24 7.50
CA HIS A 106 -4.51 14.33 8.14
C HIS A 106 -4.88 13.97 9.59
N VAL A 107 -5.16 14.99 10.39
CA VAL A 107 -5.65 14.86 11.75
C VAL A 107 -6.99 15.58 11.89
N GLN A 108 -7.98 14.91 12.47
CA GLN A 108 -9.28 15.47 12.82
C GLN A 108 -9.22 16.05 14.24
N ARG A 109 -10.13 16.98 14.59
CA ARG A 109 -10.18 17.60 15.92
C ARG A 109 -10.33 16.61 17.07
N ASP A 110 -11.06 15.50 16.85
CA ASP A 110 -11.34 14.46 17.82
C ASP A 110 -10.64 13.14 17.47
N HIS A 111 -9.49 13.22 16.79
CA HIS A 111 -8.73 12.06 16.37
C HIS A 111 -8.26 11.24 17.57
N GLN A 112 -8.48 9.92 17.50
CA GLN A 112 -8.07 8.97 18.54
C GLN A 112 -7.22 7.86 17.94
N VAL A 113 -6.32 7.31 18.76
CA VAL A 113 -5.51 6.15 18.36
C VAL A 113 -6.39 4.91 18.29
N VAL A 114 -6.65 4.43 17.08
CA VAL A 114 -7.36 3.16 16.86
C VAL A 114 -6.42 1.99 17.15
N ARG A 115 -6.82 1.12 18.10
CA ARG A 115 -6.05 -0.05 18.52
C ARG A 115 -6.77 -1.38 18.24
N SER A 116 -7.92 -1.32 17.55
CA SER A 116 -8.76 -2.48 17.22
C SER A 116 -8.43 -3.07 15.85
N GLY A 117 -8.99 -4.23 15.56
CA GLY A 117 -8.78 -4.91 14.29
C GLY A 117 -7.29 -5.18 14.01
N PRO A 118 -6.80 -4.92 12.79
CA PRO A 118 -5.41 -5.18 12.43
C PRO A 118 -4.42 -4.20 13.09
N TYR A 119 -4.89 -3.05 13.62
CA TYR A 119 -4.08 -2.07 14.34
C TYR A 119 -3.57 -2.57 15.71
N ARG A 120 -4.09 -3.69 16.20
CA ARG A 120 -3.54 -4.36 17.39
C ARG A 120 -2.19 -5.03 17.16
N TRP A 121 -1.83 -5.31 15.90
CA TRP A 121 -0.58 -6.00 15.55
C TRP A 121 0.47 -5.08 14.95
N VAL A 122 0.06 -4.17 14.05
CA VAL A 122 0.95 -3.22 13.37
C VAL A 122 0.30 -1.84 13.30
N ARG A 123 1.13 -0.80 13.17
CA ARG A 123 0.65 0.60 13.14
C ARG A 123 -0.01 0.97 11.81
N HIS A 124 0.47 0.40 10.71
CA HIS A 124 0.05 0.75 9.35
C HIS A 124 -0.44 -0.46 8.54
N PRO A 125 -1.44 -1.22 9.03
CA PRO A 125 -1.92 -2.43 8.33
C PRO A 125 -2.49 -2.13 6.94
N ALA A 126 -3.02 -0.93 6.74
CA ALA A 126 -3.48 -0.49 5.44
C ALA A 126 -2.33 -0.40 4.42
N TYR A 127 -1.13 0.03 4.86
CA TYR A 127 0.06 0.07 4.00
C TYR A 127 0.70 -1.32 3.83
N SER A 128 0.60 -2.19 4.83
CA SER A 128 0.96 -3.60 4.67
C SER A 128 0.13 -4.26 3.56
N GLY A 129 -1.17 -3.98 3.51
CA GLY A 129 -2.05 -4.44 2.44
C GLY A 129 -1.64 -3.91 1.06
N ILE A 130 -1.32 -2.61 0.95
CA ILE A 130 -0.80 -2.01 -0.30
C ILE A 130 0.52 -2.66 -0.71
N ALA A 131 1.44 -2.89 0.22
CA ALA A 131 2.73 -3.51 -0.08
C ALA A 131 2.57 -4.94 -0.62
N LEU A 132 1.69 -5.75 -0.01
CA LEU A 132 1.41 -7.12 -0.48
C LEU A 132 0.78 -7.12 -1.88
N ALA A 133 -0.25 -6.30 -2.12
CA ALA A 133 -0.89 -6.21 -3.42
C ALA A 133 0.06 -5.63 -4.48
N GLY A 134 0.91 -4.66 -4.10
CA GLY A 134 1.95 -4.10 -4.95
C GLY A 134 3.03 -5.12 -5.31
N LEU A 135 3.48 -5.95 -4.36
CA LEU A 135 4.42 -7.04 -4.66
C LEU A 135 3.81 -8.05 -5.63
N ALA A 136 2.54 -8.42 -5.46
CA ALA A 136 1.84 -9.27 -6.41
C ALA A 136 1.81 -8.66 -7.82
N LEU A 137 1.57 -7.35 -7.93
CA LEU A 137 1.68 -6.62 -9.21
C LEU A 137 3.11 -6.65 -9.76
N GLY A 138 4.13 -6.42 -8.91
CA GLY A 138 5.53 -6.46 -9.30
C GLY A 138 5.96 -7.82 -9.87
N VAL A 139 5.47 -8.92 -9.29
CA VAL A 139 5.73 -10.28 -9.77
C VAL A 139 5.21 -10.49 -11.21
N THR A 140 4.16 -9.79 -11.63
CA THR A 140 3.61 -9.92 -13.01
C THR A 140 4.50 -9.35 -14.11
N TYR A 141 5.61 -8.69 -13.77
CA TYR A 141 6.63 -8.30 -14.76
C TYR A 141 7.46 -9.48 -15.26
N ASP A 142 7.40 -10.64 -14.59
CA ASP A 142 8.14 -11.88 -14.92
C ASP A 142 9.68 -11.66 -15.05
N ASN A 143 10.22 -10.64 -14.38
CA ASN A 143 11.64 -10.28 -14.41
C ASN A 143 12.10 -9.77 -13.04
N ALA A 144 13.18 -10.33 -12.50
CA ALA A 144 13.66 -10.04 -11.16
C ALA A 144 14.15 -8.59 -10.99
N ALA A 145 14.82 -8.02 -11.99
CA ALA A 145 15.27 -6.63 -11.93
C ALA A 145 14.08 -5.66 -11.95
N ALA A 146 13.08 -5.93 -12.78
CA ALA A 146 11.86 -5.14 -12.83
C ALA A 146 11.07 -5.21 -11.51
N LEU A 147 10.97 -6.41 -10.91
CA LEU A 147 10.38 -6.58 -9.58
C LEU A 147 11.14 -5.77 -8.53
N LEU A 148 12.46 -5.81 -8.52
CA LEU A 148 13.29 -5.06 -7.57
C LEU A 148 13.11 -3.55 -7.73
N VAL A 149 13.11 -3.02 -8.96
CA VAL A 149 12.87 -1.59 -9.23
C VAL A 149 11.48 -1.17 -8.72
N PHE A 150 10.47 -1.96 -9.03
CA PHE A 150 9.10 -1.67 -8.59
C PHE A 150 8.96 -1.74 -7.07
N ALA A 151 9.50 -2.79 -6.43
CA ALA A 151 9.46 -2.98 -4.99
C ALA A 151 10.25 -1.90 -4.24
N ALA A 152 11.45 -1.52 -4.73
CA ALA A 152 12.25 -0.45 -4.14
C ALA A 152 11.55 0.90 -4.23
N GLY A 153 11.00 1.26 -5.38
CA GLY A 153 10.22 2.49 -5.54
C GLY A 153 9.00 2.52 -4.62
N GLY A 154 8.28 1.40 -4.51
CA GLY A 154 7.15 1.26 -3.59
C GLY A 154 7.56 1.38 -2.12
N ALA A 155 8.66 0.73 -1.73
CA ALA A 155 9.18 0.79 -0.35
C ALA A 155 9.62 2.20 0.04
N LEU A 156 10.32 2.92 -0.83
CA LEU A 156 10.72 4.31 -0.61
C LEU A 156 9.50 5.22 -0.48
N ALA A 157 8.53 5.07 -1.37
CA ALA A 157 7.31 5.88 -1.36
C ALA A 157 6.46 5.63 -0.10
N LEU A 158 6.29 4.36 0.31
CA LEU A 158 5.59 3.98 1.54
C LEU A 158 6.35 4.44 2.78
N GLY A 159 7.67 4.26 2.81
CA GLY A 159 8.51 4.68 3.94
C GLY A 159 8.43 6.18 4.20
N TYR A 160 8.51 6.98 3.13
CA TYR A 160 8.34 8.43 3.23
C TYR A 160 6.94 8.80 3.76
N ARG A 161 5.90 8.17 3.21
CA ARG A 161 4.52 8.43 3.62
C ARG A 161 4.27 8.06 5.09
N ILE A 162 4.79 6.91 5.53
CA ILE A 162 4.72 6.49 6.95
C ILE A 162 5.42 7.51 7.83
N HIS A 163 6.60 7.97 7.44
CA HIS A 163 7.35 8.98 8.20
C HIS A 163 6.55 10.29 8.37
N VAL A 164 5.94 10.79 7.29
CA VAL A 164 5.10 12.00 7.35
C VAL A 164 3.87 11.79 8.24
N GLU A 165 3.20 10.65 8.11
CA GLU A 165 2.01 10.32 8.91
C GLU A 165 2.35 10.17 10.39
N GLU A 166 3.41 9.43 10.75
CA GLU A 166 3.84 9.26 12.14
C GLU A 166 4.23 10.59 12.80
N LYS A 167 4.87 11.48 12.04
CA LYS A 167 5.19 12.83 12.53
C LYS A 167 3.93 13.60 12.88
N LEU A 168 2.97 13.66 11.97
CA LEU A 168 1.70 14.38 12.20
C LEU A 168 0.88 13.77 13.34
N LEU A 169 0.81 12.44 13.42
CA LEU A 169 0.10 11.75 14.50
C LEU A 169 0.77 11.98 15.85
N SER A 170 2.11 11.99 15.91
CA SER A 170 2.86 12.28 17.15
C SER A 170 2.68 13.72 17.60
N GLU A 171 2.68 14.69 16.68
CA GLU A 171 2.44 16.10 16.98
C GLU A 171 1.00 16.36 17.48
N ALA A 172 0.03 15.65 16.91
CA ALA A 172 -1.38 15.89 17.20
C ALA A 172 -1.92 15.10 18.40
N LEU A 173 -1.46 13.87 18.61
CA LEU A 173 -1.97 12.95 19.63
C LEU A 173 -1.00 12.79 20.81
N GLY A 174 0.21 13.33 20.71
CA GLY A 174 1.20 13.33 21.79
C GLY A 174 1.50 11.94 22.33
N THR A 175 1.45 11.83 23.67
CA THR A 175 1.78 10.60 24.40
C THR A 175 0.89 9.42 24.02
N ALA A 176 -0.38 9.63 23.69
CA ALA A 176 -1.31 8.57 23.31
C ALA A 176 -0.83 7.80 22.06
N TYR A 177 -0.25 8.52 21.07
CA TYR A 177 0.31 7.90 19.89
C TYR A 177 1.71 7.32 20.13
N THR A 178 2.59 8.03 20.85
CA THR A 178 3.96 7.58 21.09
C THR A 178 4.02 6.30 21.93
N GLU A 179 3.16 6.15 22.93
CA GLU A 179 3.01 4.90 23.70
C GLU A 179 2.53 3.74 22.83
N TYR A 180 1.54 3.97 21.97
CA TYR A 180 1.08 2.98 21.01
C TYR A 180 2.20 2.59 20.05
N ALA A 181 2.92 3.57 19.51
CA ALA A 181 4.01 3.37 18.58
C ALA A 181 5.20 2.60 19.18
N ALA A 182 5.47 2.78 20.47
CA ALA A 182 6.54 2.07 21.18
C ALA A 182 6.28 0.55 21.29
N THR A 183 5.03 0.12 21.23
CA THR A 183 4.65 -1.29 21.43
C THR A 183 4.23 -2.02 20.15
N ARG A 184 4.20 -1.35 19.02
CA ARG A 184 3.73 -1.93 17.76
C ARG A 184 4.71 -1.65 16.62
N PRO A 185 5.09 -2.67 15.81
CA PRO A 185 5.88 -2.47 14.59
C PRO A 185 5.08 -1.69 13.53
N ARG A 186 5.77 -1.16 12.53
CA ARG A 186 5.14 -0.36 11.47
C ARG A 186 4.29 -1.19 10.52
N LEU A 187 4.89 -2.13 9.82
CA LEU A 187 4.26 -2.87 8.72
C LEU A 187 4.21 -4.38 8.96
N ILE A 188 5.28 -4.96 9.52
CA ILE A 188 5.47 -6.40 9.61
C ILE A 188 5.67 -6.78 11.07
N PRO A 189 4.79 -7.64 11.64
CA PRO A 189 4.94 -8.09 13.02
C PRO A 189 6.33 -8.66 13.29
N GLY A 190 7.01 -8.13 14.31
CA GLY A 190 8.33 -8.58 14.74
C GLY A 190 9.52 -8.13 13.88
N VAL A 191 9.31 -7.35 12.80
CA VAL A 191 10.39 -6.91 11.90
C VAL A 191 10.53 -5.38 11.88
N TRP A 192 9.50 -4.67 11.47
CA TRP A 192 9.55 -3.20 11.28
C TRP A 192 8.18 -2.56 11.36
#